data_46a38bb3eda9792701c4c921e2703740
#
_entry.id   46a38bb3eda9792701c4c921e2703740
#
_cell.length_a   1.000
_cell.length_b   1.000
_cell.length_c   1.000
_cell.angle_alpha   90.00
_cell.angle_beta   90.00
_cell.angle_gamma   90.00
#
_symmetry.space_group_name_H-M   'P 1'
#
loop_
_entity.id
_entity.type
_entity.pdbx_description
1 polymer ?
#
loop_
_entity_poly.entity_id
_entity_poly.type
_entity_poly.pdbx_seq_one_letter_code
_entity_poly.pdbx_strand_id
1 'polypeptide(L)'
;MSRQRRRKKSNGFLKLVILALVLVAGGFFVFNLLFGNKGYDDQSSFEKYAKKYEKSIGGDKEVGTENSNKKFGKPVSESVTYPETEHKSSLTTIKNYLDTELESFNAKYENISEEEKAAFLTAYESYETPHDAIGVAIHEKWVLNANENNEKIPKETVKTMNFSTKSGTLIPAGGILRGDWQKVVKKKLAGDIENASKLENADLSNFVLTKKGLKFFFNPGIAADKSKGVVSAEISYDDLKDYTAKDIGSRVVDPSKPMVAVTYDDGPGIRTTAELLDLYEKEGVVCTFFEVGQNVKYVQGGADLLKRELSLGCEVGTHSWNHPDLSKLSDNQVKEQATKSIAAIKDATGQEPTCFRAPYGSGNNKISKIFGLPGINWTVDTLDWKTKNKDAIVSKIKSFSNLDGQVILMHSIYAPSVEASKEIVPWLKEKGYQLVTVSELLEYKYKETPKPIYYGYTFTNLNNKSSNSVN
;
A
#
# COMPACT_ATOMS: atom_id res chain seq x y z
N MET A 1 46.29 -1.46 -44.48
CA MET A 1 46.54 -0.64 -43.26
C MET A 1 45.46 0.42 -43.14
N SER A 2 44.44 0.23 -42.28
CA SER A 2 43.55 1.31 -41.85
C SER A 2 43.10 1.01 -40.42
N ARG A 3 43.59 1.81 -39.50
CA ARG A 3 43.24 1.76 -38.07
C ARG A 3 41.86 2.39 -37.85
N GLN A 4 40.84 1.60 -37.51
CA GLN A 4 39.59 2.11 -36.99
C GLN A 4 39.78 2.62 -35.57
N ARG A 5 39.58 3.91 -35.37
CA ARG A 5 39.47 4.57 -34.07
C ARG A 5 38.12 4.27 -33.47
N ARG A 6 38.04 3.43 -32.40
CA ARG A 6 36.90 3.33 -31.52
C ARG A 6 36.73 4.65 -30.75
N ARG A 7 35.66 5.39 -31.03
CA ARG A 7 35.23 6.52 -30.21
C ARG A 7 34.64 5.98 -28.89
N LYS A 8 35.30 6.26 -27.78
CA LYS A 8 34.69 6.17 -26.43
C LYS A 8 33.54 7.16 -26.35
N LYS A 9 32.29 6.69 -26.25
CA LYS A 9 31.17 7.52 -25.85
C LYS A 9 31.34 7.83 -24.36
N SER A 10 31.38 9.10 -24.03
CA SER A 10 31.71 9.64 -22.73
C SER A 10 30.59 9.46 -21.70
N ASN A 11 30.98 9.10 -20.48
CA ASN A 11 30.24 9.04 -19.24
C ASN A 11 29.62 10.39 -18.78
N GLY A 12 29.12 11.22 -19.68
CA GLY A 12 28.54 12.52 -19.36
C GLY A 12 27.21 12.41 -18.60
N PHE A 13 26.38 11.41 -18.96
CA PHE A 13 25.08 11.21 -18.33
C PHE A 13 25.21 10.70 -16.89
N LEU A 14 26.16 9.80 -16.65
CA LEU A 14 26.45 9.28 -15.29
C LEU A 14 26.95 10.39 -14.36
N LYS A 15 27.72 11.36 -14.89
CA LYS A 15 28.15 12.52 -14.10
C LYS A 15 27.03 13.50 -13.78
N LEU A 16 25.98 13.60 -14.60
CA LEU A 16 24.83 14.49 -14.33
C LEU A 16 23.91 13.91 -13.23
N VAL A 17 23.71 12.60 -13.21
CA VAL A 17 22.92 11.92 -12.18
C VAL A 17 23.66 11.95 -10.83
N ILE A 18 24.96 11.71 -10.81
CA ILE A 18 25.80 11.85 -9.61
C ILE A 18 25.82 13.30 -9.11
N LEU A 19 25.80 14.28 -10.01
CA LEU A 19 25.72 15.70 -9.64
C LEU A 19 24.37 16.07 -9.02
N ALA A 20 23.27 15.49 -9.49
CA ALA A 20 21.94 15.67 -8.91
C ALA A 20 21.83 15.04 -7.50
N LEU A 21 22.38 13.83 -7.31
CA LEU A 21 22.45 13.18 -5.99
C LEU A 21 23.36 13.93 -5.01
N VAL A 22 24.49 14.46 -5.47
CA VAL A 22 25.40 15.29 -4.66
C VAL A 22 24.78 16.65 -4.36
N LEU A 23 23.96 17.23 -5.24
CA LEU A 23 23.26 18.50 -4.99
C LEU A 23 22.12 18.35 -3.99
N VAL A 24 21.38 17.23 -4.00
CA VAL A 24 20.35 16.95 -2.99
C VAL A 24 20.98 16.64 -1.64
N ALA A 25 22.01 15.79 -1.58
CA ALA A 25 22.73 15.48 -0.33
C ALA A 25 23.59 16.67 0.14
N GLY A 26 24.25 17.39 -0.76
CA GLY A 26 25.05 18.59 -0.46
C GLY A 26 24.17 19.77 -0.06
N GLY A 27 22.99 19.92 -0.63
CA GLY A 27 22.02 20.94 -0.25
C GLY A 27 21.56 20.79 1.21
N PHE A 28 21.36 19.55 1.65
CA PHE A 28 20.96 19.26 3.03
C PHE A 28 22.09 19.51 4.05
N PHE A 29 23.32 19.15 3.72
CA PHE A 29 24.49 19.37 4.57
C PHE A 29 24.91 20.84 4.65
N VAL A 30 24.95 21.55 3.52
CA VAL A 30 25.23 23.00 3.47
C VAL A 30 24.10 23.80 4.11
N PHE A 31 22.85 23.31 4.00
CA PHE A 31 21.69 23.92 4.60
C PHE A 31 21.73 23.88 6.15
N ASN A 32 22.14 22.77 6.77
CA ASN A 32 22.33 22.70 8.22
C ASN A 32 23.53 23.52 8.72
N LEU A 33 24.55 23.72 7.89
CA LEU A 33 25.76 24.49 8.25
C LEU A 33 25.58 26.01 8.10
N LEU A 34 24.76 26.48 7.15
CA LEU A 34 24.61 27.90 6.84
C LEU A 34 23.42 28.58 7.54
N PHE A 35 22.45 27.82 8.02
CA PHE A 35 21.22 28.37 8.58
C PHE A 35 20.94 27.75 9.95
N GLY A 36 21.83 27.94 10.93
CA GLY A 36 21.67 27.42 12.28
C GLY A 36 20.20 27.33 12.73
N ASN A 37 19.80 26.18 13.25
CA ASN A 37 18.46 25.83 13.68
C ASN A 37 17.91 26.88 14.67
N LYS A 38 17.21 27.89 14.15
CA LYS A 38 16.25 28.65 14.94
C LYS A 38 14.92 27.96 14.74
N GLY A 39 14.42 27.31 15.77
CA GLY A 39 13.07 26.78 15.81
C GLY A 39 12.02 27.90 15.68
N TYR A 40 10.81 27.63 16.09
CA TYR A 40 9.70 28.57 15.96
C TYR A 40 9.10 28.89 17.32
N ASP A 41 8.75 30.17 17.55
CA ASP A 41 8.17 30.67 18.81
C ASP A 41 6.76 31.27 18.61
N ASP A 42 6.39 31.55 17.36
CA ASP A 42 5.12 32.13 16.96
C ASP A 42 4.64 31.57 15.60
N GLN A 43 3.41 31.91 15.22
CA GLN A 43 2.81 31.48 13.95
C GLN A 43 3.71 31.78 12.74
N SER A 44 4.28 32.99 12.66
CA SER A 44 5.08 33.41 11.50
C SER A 44 6.40 32.63 11.39
N SER A 45 7.05 32.37 12.51
CA SER A 45 8.28 31.57 12.54
C SER A 45 8.01 30.10 12.25
N PHE A 46 6.87 29.53 12.73
CA PHE A 46 6.42 28.19 12.37
C PHE A 46 6.14 28.05 10.88
N GLU A 47 5.43 28.99 10.28
CA GLU A 47 5.16 28.97 8.84
C GLU A 47 6.43 29.00 8.00
N LYS A 48 7.43 29.79 8.42
CA LYS A 48 8.75 29.79 7.77
C LYS A 48 9.47 28.46 7.93
N TYR A 49 9.39 27.84 9.12
CA TYR A 49 9.96 26.53 9.40
C TYR A 49 9.31 25.45 8.52
N ALA A 50 7.98 25.38 8.47
CA ALA A 50 7.23 24.47 7.64
C ALA A 50 7.53 24.65 6.14
N LYS A 51 7.55 25.90 5.67
CA LYS A 51 7.89 26.22 4.27
C LYS A 51 9.31 25.83 3.90
N LYS A 52 10.23 25.88 4.86
CA LYS A 52 11.61 25.41 4.69
C LYS A 52 11.65 23.89 4.47
N TYR A 53 10.87 23.13 5.27
CA TYR A 53 10.73 21.70 5.08
C TYR A 53 10.14 21.37 3.70
N GLU A 54 9.03 22.00 3.31
CA GLU A 54 8.41 21.82 1.99
C GLU A 54 9.40 22.03 0.84
N LYS A 55 10.21 23.09 0.93
CA LYS A 55 11.27 23.38 -0.05
C LYS A 55 12.40 22.36 -0.06
N SER A 56 12.70 21.72 1.07
CA SER A 56 13.77 20.73 1.16
C SER A 56 13.45 19.43 0.43
N ILE A 57 12.18 19.11 0.23
CA ILE A 57 11.74 17.93 -0.53
C ILE A 57 12.10 18.08 -2.02
N GLY A 58 11.93 19.27 -2.62
CA GLY A 58 12.48 19.62 -3.93
C GLY A 58 11.96 18.79 -5.11
N GLY A 59 10.89 18.02 -4.94
CA GLY A 59 10.28 17.20 -5.97
C GLY A 59 9.33 17.96 -6.88
N ASP A 60 8.92 17.32 -7.97
CA ASP A 60 8.00 17.89 -8.94
C ASP A 60 6.56 17.95 -8.37
N LYS A 61 5.81 18.96 -8.76
CA LYS A 61 4.39 19.15 -8.43
C LYS A 61 3.60 19.36 -9.72
N GLU A 62 3.48 18.26 -10.48
CA GLU A 62 2.89 18.31 -11.83
C GLU A 62 1.37 18.12 -11.82
N VAL A 63 0.83 17.53 -10.76
CA VAL A 63 -0.58 17.15 -10.69
C VAL A 63 -1.27 17.80 -9.49
N GLY A 64 -2.48 18.30 -9.72
CA GLY A 64 -3.32 18.91 -8.69
C GLY A 64 -2.90 20.31 -8.29
N THR A 65 -3.75 20.95 -7.49
CA THR A 65 -3.42 22.22 -6.83
C THR A 65 -2.94 21.96 -5.42
N GLU A 66 -2.04 22.79 -4.93
CA GLU A 66 -1.54 22.66 -3.56
C GLU A 66 -2.62 23.06 -2.56
N ASN A 67 -2.93 22.16 -1.64
CA ASN A 67 -3.68 22.47 -0.44
C ASN A 67 -2.70 22.48 0.74
N SER A 68 -2.73 23.56 1.54
CA SER A 68 -1.83 23.74 2.68
C SER A 68 -2.59 24.33 3.86
N ASN A 69 -2.56 23.61 4.97
CA ASN A 69 -3.12 24.05 6.24
C ASN A 69 -2.02 24.09 7.29
N LYS A 70 -1.78 25.24 7.89
CA LYS A 70 -0.74 25.46 8.91
C LYS A 70 -1.37 25.99 10.20
N LYS A 71 -1.22 25.23 11.27
CA LYS A 71 -1.74 25.55 12.58
C LYS A 71 -0.59 25.56 13.58
N PHE A 72 -0.31 26.73 14.12
CA PHE A 72 0.61 26.88 15.23
C PHE A 72 -0.12 26.62 16.55
N GLY A 73 0.47 25.79 17.40
CA GLY A 73 -0.02 25.48 18.73
C GLY A 73 1.16 25.26 19.69
N LYS A 74 0.85 25.29 20.98
CA LYS A 74 1.77 24.90 22.05
C LYS A 74 1.08 23.84 22.90
N PRO A 75 1.68 22.67 23.06
CA PRO A 75 3.02 22.29 22.59
C PRO A 75 3.09 21.73 21.17
N VAL A 76 1.95 21.58 20.46
CA VAL A 76 1.85 20.88 19.17
C VAL A 76 1.51 21.85 18.03
N SER A 77 2.25 21.77 16.93
CA SER A 77 2.01 22.52 15.70
C SER A 77 1.86 21.59 14.51
N GLU A 78 1.06 21.97 13.50
CA GLU A 78 0.70 21.18 12.34
C GLU A 78 0.92 21.96 11.04
N SER A 79 1.60 21.35 10.07
CA SER A 79 1.65 21.83 8.68
C SER A 79 1.32 20.68 7.75
N VAL A 80 0.10 20.66 7.26
CA VAL A 80 -0.42 19.59 6.37
C VAL A 80 -0.52 20.14 4.97
N THR A 81 0.35 19.65 4.07
CA THR A 81 0.41 20.07 2.67
C THR A 81 0.32 18.83 1.76
N TYR A 82 -0.61 18.87 0.79
CA TYR A 82 -0.92 17.76 -0.10
C TYR A 82 -1.50 18.26 -1.42
N PRO A 83 -1.50 17.45 -2.53
CA PRO A 83 -2.16 17.81 -3.78
C PRO A 83 -3.67 17.62 -3.69
N GLU A 84 -4.43 18.59 -4.16
CA GLU A 84 -5.85 18.46 -4.43
C GLU A 84 -6.04 17.91 -5.84
N THR A 85 -6.34 16.62 -5.94
CA THR A 85 -6.48 15.89 -7.20
C THR A 85 -7.90 16.08 -7.79
N GLU A 86 -8.06 15.92 -9.10
CA GLU A 86 -9.34 16.12 -9.80
C GLU A 86 -10.42 15.11 -9.33
N HIS A 87 -10.02 13.89 -8.99
CA HIS A 87 -10.96 12.86 -8.56
C HIS A 87 -11.17 12.91 -7.04
N LYS A 88 -12.44 12.93 -6.64
CA LYS A 88 -12.82 12.90 -5.22
C LYS A 88 -12.30 11.65 -4.50
N SER A 89 -12.23 10.49 -5.16
CA SER A 89 -11.73 9.25 -4.57
C SER A 89 -10.25 9.34 -4.20
N SER A 90 -9.38 9.81 -5.10
CA SER A 90 -7.96 9.99 -4.80
C SER A 90 -7.73 11.04 -3.71
N LEU A 91 -8.46 12.14 -3.75
CA LEU A 91 -8.41 13.17 -2.71
C LEU A 91 -8.84 12.60 -1.34
N THR A 92 -9.90 11.79 -1.30
CA THR A 92 -10.36 11.13 -0.08
C THR A 92 -9.30 10.18 0.48
N THR A 93 -8.67 9.39 -0.37
CA THR A 93 -7.59 8.46 0.03
C THR A 93 -6.40 9.22 0.63
N ILE A 94 -5.98 10.32 0.01
CA ILE A 94 -4.89 11.17 0.53
C ILE A 94 -5.27 11.76 1.89
N LYS A 95 -6.46 12.34 2.02
CA LYS A 95 -6.93 12.94 3.29
C LYS A 95 -7.03 11.90 4.40
N ASN A 96 -7.60 10.75 4.14
CA ASN A 96 -7.72 9.68 5.13
C ASN A 96 -6.36 9.23 5.68
N TYR A 97 -5.35 9.12 4.81
CA TYR A 97 -3.99 8.85 5.26
C TYR A 97 -3.48 9.95 6.19
N LEU A 98 -3.59 11.22 5.77
CA LEU A 98 -3.11 12.36 6.55
C LEU A 98 -3.83 12.50 7.90
N ASP A 99 -5.14 12.33 7.92
CA ASP A 99 -5.95 12.38 9.15
C ASP A 99 -5.54 11.28 10.13
N THR A 100 -5.32 10.05 9.64
CA THR A 100 -4.86 8.91 10.47
C THR A 100 -3.48 9.17 11.08
N GLU A 101 -2.55 9.71 10.29
CA GLU A 101 -1.21 10.00 10.77
C GLU A 101 -1.18 11.19 11.75
N LEU A 102 -2.00 12.20 11.49
CA LEU A 102 -2.16 13.35 12.39
C LEU A 102 -2.82 12.94 13.71
N GLU A 103 -3.86 12.09 13.69
CA GLU A 103 -4.44 11.50 14.91
C GLU A 103 -3.38 10.73 15.72
N SER A 104 -2.56 9.92 15.04
CA SER A 104 -1.47 9.15 15.67
C SER A 104 -0.41 10.05 16.30
N PHE A 105 -0.06 11.13 15.61
CA PHE A 105 0.87 12.15 16.11
C PHE A 105 0.29 12.86 17.34
N ASN A 106 -0.95 13.34 17.26
CA ASN A 106 -1.59 14.05 18.35
C ASN A 106 -1.75 13.16 19.59
N ALA A 107 -2.18 11.90 19.43
CA ALA A 107 -2.27 10.95 20.53
C ALA A 107 -0.91 10.69 21.22
N LYS A 108 0.18 10.68 20.45
CA LYS A 108 1.54 10.47 20.99
C LYS A 108 2.03 11.66 21.81
N TYR A 109 1.67 12.87 21.40
CA TYR A 109 2.19 14.13 21.97
C TYR A 109 1.15 14.93 22.76
N GLU A 110 -0.03 14.36 23.05
CA GLU A 110 -1.11 14.98 23.81
C GLU A 110 -0.65 15.51 25.21
N ASN A 111 0.27 14.80 25.85
CA ASN A 111 0.69 15.08 27.23
C ASN A 111 2.17 15.48 27.34
N ILE A 112 2.79 16.02 26.28
CA ILE A 112 4.14 16.58 26.41
C ILE A 112 4.12 17.89 27.18
N SER A 113 5.25 18.24 27.83
CA SER A 113 5.35 19.47 28.59
C SER A 113 5.26 20.71 27.68
N GLU A 114 4.79 21.84 28.22
CA GLU A 114 4.73 23.12 27.49
C GLU A 114 6.11 23.64 27.07
N GLU A 115 7.17 23.15 27.70
CA GLU A 115 8.57 23.47 27.35
C GLU A 115 9.05 22.72 26.12
N GLU A 116 8.45 21.54 25.83
CA GLU A 116 8.70 20.77 24.61
C GLU A 116 7.80 21.25 23.48
N LYS A 117 8.31 21.20 22.24
CA LYS A 117 7.55 21.57 21.04
C LYS A 117 7.59 20.43 20.06
N ALA A 118 6.41 19.95 19.67
CA ALA A 118 6.27 18.94 18.61
C ALA A 118 5.67 19.55 17.35
N ALA A 119 6.12 19.09 16.19
CA ALA A 119 5.57 19.48 14.90
C ALA A 119 5.28 18.28 14.01
N PHE A 120 4.10 18.27 13.43
CA PHE A 120 3.71 17.40 12.34
C PHE A 120 3.85 18.17 11.03
N LEU A 121 4.69 17.67 10.12
CA LEU A 121 4.98 18.33 8.85
C LEU A 121 4.72 17.38 7.71
N THR A 122 4.00 17.83 6.68
CA THR A 122 3.93 17.12 5.41
C THR A 122 4.32 18.02 4.24
N ALA A 123 4.86 17.39 3.21
CA ALA A 123 5.10 17.94 1.91
C ALA A 123 4.79 16.87 0.87
N TYR A 124 4.71 17.23 -0.42
CA TYR A 124 4.39 16.23 -1.43
C TYR A 124 5.16 16.44 -2.73
N GLU A 125 5.25 15.36 -3.48
CA GLU A 125 5.60 15.32 -4.89
C GLU A 125 4.42 14.74 -5.66
N SER A 126 4.16 15.22 -6.88
CA SER A 126 3.13 14.65 -7.75
C SER A 126 3.59 14.63 -9.21
N TYR A 127 3.23 13.56 -9.92
CA TYR A 127 3.75 13.28 -11.25
C TYR A 127 2.64 12.89 -12.22
N GLU A 128 2.68 13.49 -13.41
CA GLU A 128 2.03 12.94 -14.59
C GLU A 128 2.81 11.70 -15.08
N THR A 129 2.13 10.81 -15.77
CA THR A 129 2.75 9.59 -16.32
C THR A 129 2.34 9.38 -17.78
N PRO A 130 3.06 8.54 -18.55
CA PRO A 130 2.64 8.16 -19.90
C PRO A 130 1.49 7.13 -19.92
N HIS A 131 0.94 6.79 -18.74
CA HIS A 131 -0.14 5.84 -18.54
C HIS A 131 -1.43 6.57 -18.09
N ASP A 132 -2.55 5.83 -17.99
CA ASP A 132 -3.78 6.34 -17.37
C ASP A 132 -3.63 6.44 -15.83
N ALA A 133 -2.55 7.05 -15.37
CA ALA A 133 -2.20 7.10 -13.95
C ALA A 133 -1.45 8.39 -13.57
N ILE A 134 -1.55 8.75 -12.30
CA ILE A 134 -0.74 9.77 -11.64
C ILE A 134 -0.02 9.19 -10.43
N GLY A 135 1.18 9.68 -10.15
CA GLY A 135 1.94 9.34 -8.95
C GLY A 135 1.88 10.45 -7.91
N VAL A 136 1.68 10.12 -6.65
CA VAL A 136 1.71 11.05 -5.51
C VAL A 136 2.58 10.45 -4.39
N ALA A 137 3.54 11.22 -3.91
CA ALA A 137 4.34 10.88 -2.74
C ALA A 137 4.12 11.94 -1.65
N ILE A 138 3.63 11.52 -0.49
CA ILE A 138 3.47 12.36 0.70
C ILE A 138 4.66 12.12 1.61
N HIS A 139 5.47 13.13 1.80
CA HIS A 139 6.55 13.16 2.76
C HIS A 139 6.02 13.60 4.11
N GLU A 140 6.31 12.85 5.14
CA GLU A 140 5.88 13.10 6.50
C GLU A 140 7.07 13.17 7.43
N LYS A 141 7.10 14.19 8.29
CA LYS A 141 8.13 14.39 9.30
C LYS A 141 7.52 14.78 10.63
N TRP A 142 7.83 14.01 11.65
CA TRP A 142 7.55 14.36 13.04
C TRP A 142 8.80 14.95 13.67
N VAL A 143 8.65 16.06 14.33
CA VAL A 143 9.76 16.77 14.96
C VAL A 143 9.45 17.00 16.43
N LEU A 144 10.43 16.78 17.28
CA LEU A 144 10.40 17.11 18.71
C LEU A 144 11.52 18.07 19.02
N ASN A 145 11.26 19.07 19.88
CA ASN A 145 12.18 20.16 20.23
C ASN A 145 12.66 20.95 19.00
N ALA A 146 11.72 21.31 18.13
CA ALA A 146 11.98 21.94 16.84
C ALA A 146 12.63 23.35 16.91
N ASN A 147 12.82 23.91 18.09
CA ASN A 147 13.35 25.25 18.32
C ASN A 147 14.75 25.28 18.94
N GLU A 148 15.35 24.13 19.19
CA GLU A 148 16.65 24.04 19.87
C GLU A 148 17.69 23.31 19.00
N ASN A 149 18.98 23.48 19.39
CA ASN A 149 20.10 22.76 18.73
C ASN A 149 20.01 21.22 18.85
N ASN A 150 18.97 20.69 19.49
CA ASN A 150 18.71 19.29 19.78
C ASN A 150 17.43 18.78 19.10
N GLU A 151 17.09 19.27 17.92
CA GLU A 151 15.97 18.75 17.13
C GLU A 151 16.05 17.21 17.01
N LYS A 152 14.99 16.53 17.45
CA LYS A 152 14.84 15.08 17.29
C LYS A 152 13.81 14.81 16.21
N ILE A 153 14.07 13.84 15.36
CA ILE A 153 13.17 13.40 14.31
C ILE A 153 12.67 11.98 14.66
N PRO A 154 11.57 11.87 15.44
CA PRO A 154 11.03 10.58 15.86
C PRO A 154 10.49 9.75 14.70
N LYS A 155 10.01 10.41 13.63
CA LYS A 155 9.49 9.78 12.41
C LYS A 155 9.79 10.64 11.19
N GLU A 156 10.30 10.00 10.15
CA GLU A 156 10.41 10.56 8.81
C GLU A 156 10.13 9.45 7.80
N THR A 157 9.11 9.62 6.99
CA THR A 157 8.66 8.59 6.05
C THR A 157 8.11 9.22 4.77
N VAL A 158 7.94 8.40 3.74
CA VAL A 158 7.18 8.76 2.54
C VAL A 158 6.11 7.72 2.31
N LYS A 159 4.88 8.16 2.09
CA LYS A 159 3.78 7.36 1.61
C LYS A 159 3.59 7.60 0.13
N THR A 160 3.70 6.56 -0.67
CA THR A 160 3.47 6.62 -2.11
C THR A 160 2.09 6.08 -2.47
N MET A 161 1.48 6.73 -3.44
CA MET A 161 0.17 6.38 -3.97
C MET A 161 0.18 6.60 -5.49
N ASN A 162 -0.32 5.63 -6.24
CA ASN A 162 -0.53 5.77 -7.67
C ASN A 162 -2.04 5.67 -7.95
N PHE A 163 -2.61 6.63 -8.66
CA PHE A 163 -4.05 6.69 -8.90
C PHE A 163 -4.37 6.61 -10.38
N SER A 164 -5.45 5.92 -10.74
CA SER A 164 -6.00 5.96 -12.09
C SER A 164 -6.53 7.36 -12.42
N THR A 165 -6.18 7.88 -13.58
CA THR A 165 -6.76 9.15 -14.10
C THR A 165 -8.19 8.98 -14.59
N LYS A 166 -8.65 7.75 -14.79
CA LYS A 166 -10.02 7.46 -15.23
C LYS A 166 -11.02 7.40 -14.08
N SER A 167 -10.60 6.90 -12.92
CA SER A 167 -11.50 6.66 -11.78
C SER A 167 -11.07 7.39 -10.50
N GLY A 168 -9.81 7.83 -10.42
CA GLY A 168 -9.20 8.31 -9.19
C GLY A 168 -8.92 7.20 -8.16
N THR A 169 -9.04 5.94 -8.55
CA THR A 169 -8.82 4.80 -7.65
C THR A 169 -7.34 4.51 -7.47
N LEU A 170 -6.96 4.00 -6.30
CA LEU A 170 -5.59 3.58 -6.03
C LEU A 170 -5.21 2.39 -6.94
N ILE A 171 -4.02 2.46 -7.55
CA ILE A 171 -3.45 1.38 -8.34
C ILE A 171 -2.43 0.66 -7.44
N PRO A 172 -2.67 -0.58 -7.03
CA PRO A 172 -1.71 -1.33 -6.23
C PRO A 172 -0.45 -1.64 -7.04
N ALA A 173 0.66 -1.93 -6.34
CA ALA A 173 1.94 -2.24 -6.99
C ALA A 173 1.83 -3.39 -8.01
N GLY A 174 1.01 -4.42 -7.73
CA GLY A 174 0.72 -5.52 -8.65
C GLY A 174 -0.04 -5.13 -9.91
N GLY A 175 -0.78 -4.03 -9.89
CA GLY A 175 -1.40 -3.42 -11.08
C GLY A 175 -0.41 -2.64 -11.95
N ILE A 176 0.81 -2.44 -11.47
CA ILE A 176 1.88 -1.69 -12.15
C ILE A 176 3.03 -2.61 -12.58
N LEU A 177 3.49 -3.47 -11.68
CA LEU A 177 4.65 -4.34 -11.88
C LEU A 177 4.26 -5.81 -11.75
N ARG A 178 4.77 -6.65 -12.64
CA ARG A 178 4.47 -8.10 -12.74
C ARG A 178 5.75 -8.93 -12.73
N GLY A 179 5.65 -10.18 -12.30
CA GLY A 179 6.77 -11.13 -12.27
C GLY A 179 7.84 -10.77 -11.23
N ASP A 180 9.06 -11.24 -11.42
CA ASP A 180 10.20 -11.10 -10.50
C ASP A 180 10.88 -9.71 -10.57
N TRP A 181 10.10 -8.65 -10.74
CA TRP A 181 10.59 -7.28 -10.89
C TRP A 181 11.51 -6.81 -9.76
N GLN A 182 11.30 -7.31 -8.53
CA GLN A 182 12.11 -6.93 -7.36
C GLN A 182 13.59 -7.27 -7.56
N LYS A 183 13.91 -8.40 -8.18
CA LYS A 183 15.30 -8.79 -8.48
C LYS A 183 15.96 -7.80 -9.42
N VAL A 184 15.22 -7.35 -10.44
CA VAL A 184 15.72 -6.38 -11.43
C VAL A 184 15.91 -5.02 -10.78
N VAL A 185 14.94 -4.56 -9.99
CA VAL A 185 15.01 -3.30 -9.25
C VAL A 185 16.20 -3.32 -8.29
N LYS A 186 16.35 -4.35 -7.44
CA LYS A 186 17.51 -4.47 -6.53
C LYS A 186 18.84 -4.42 -7.28
N LYS A 187 18.96 -5.15 -8.38
CA LYS A 187 20.18 -5.15 -9.20
C LYS A 187 20.48 -3.79 -9.81
N LYS A 188 19.47 -3.07 -10.29
CA LYS A 188 19.64 -1.74 -10.88
C LYS A 188 20.01 -0.71 -9.81
N LEU A 189 19.31 -0.72 -8.69
CA LEU A 189 19.54 0.20 -7.58
C LEU A 189 20.87 -0.05 -6.85
N ALA A 190 21.40 -1.28 -6.86
CA ALA A 190 22.67 -1.60 -6.20
C ALA A 190 23.86 -0.76 -6.69
N GLY A 191 23.81 -0.22 -7.92
CA GLY A 191 24.81 0.70 -8.46
C GLY A 191 24.64 2.16 -8.03
N ASP A 192 23.45 2.53 -7.60
CA ASP A 192 23.04 3.93 -7.37
C ASP A 192 22.86 4.26 -5.87
N ILE A 193 22.84 3.25 -5.02
CA ILE A 193 22.54 3.36 -3.60
C ILE A 193 23.76 3.05 -2.74
N GLU A 194 24.02 3.91 -1.74
CA GLU A 194 25.18 3.81 -0.84
C GLU A 194 25.21 2.49 -0.03
N ASN A 195 24.05 1.97 0.39
CA ASN A 195 23.89 0.77 1.20
C ASN A 195 23.19 -0.36 0.43
N ALA A 196 23.70 -0.75 -0.73
CA ALA A 196 23.09 -1.78 -1.58
C ALA A 196 22.79 -3.11 -0.85
N SER A 197 23.61 -3.51 0.13
CA SER A 197 23.38 -4.72 0.93
C SER A 197 22.10 -4.69 1.77
N LYS A 198 21.63 -3.51 2.15
CA LYS A 198 20.37 -3.34 2.91
C LYS A 198 19.13 -3.45 2.02
N LEU A 199 19.29 -3.33 0.71
CA LEU A 199 18.19 -3.50 -0.25
C LEU A 199 17.64 -4.93 -0.29
N GLU A 200 18.39 -5.91 0.20
CA GLU A 200 17.95 -7.31 0.21
C GLU A 200 16.60 -7.47 0.92
N ASN A 201 16.43 -6.74 2.03
CA ASN A 201 15.22 -6.78 2.86
C ASN A 201 14.39 -5.48 2.77
N ALA A 202 14.65 -4.61 1.78
CA ALA A 202 13.91 -3.37 1.62
C ALA A 202 12.49 -3.63 1.06
N ASP A 203 11.53 -2.89 1.58
CA ASP A 203 10.22 -2.79 0.96
C ASP A 203 10.33 -1.96 -0.32
N LEU A 204 10.17 -2.63 -1.47
CA LEU A 204 10.19 -2.00 -2.79
C LEU A 204 8.80 -1.62 -3.29
N SER A 205 7.75 -1.75 -2.49
CA SER A 205 6.40 -1.30 -2.88
C SER A 205 6.22 0.22 -2.78
N ASN A 206 7.15 0.90 -2.10
CA ASN A 206 7.10 2.34 -1.88
C ASN A 206 7.67 3.11 -3.07
N PHE A 207 6.90 3.21 -4.14
CA PHE A 207 7.26 3.92 -5.37
C PHE A 207 6.09 4.69 -5.97
N VAL A 208 6.40 5.68 -6.78
CA VAL A 208 5.46 6.38 -7.66
C VAL A 208 5.83 6.23 -9.11
N LEU A 209 4.81 6.22 -9.96
CA LEU A 209 4.96 6.39 -11.40
C LEU A 209 5.32 7.85 -11.71
N THR A 210 6.21 8.05 -12.67
CA THR A 210 6.64 9.36 -13.17
C THR A 210 6.54 9.37 -14.70
N LYS A 211 6.86 10.47 -15.34
CA LYS A 211 6.99 10.55 -16.82
C LYS A 211 8.07 9.62 -17.37
N LYS A 212 9.09 9.29 -16.59
CA LYS A 212 10.29 8.57 -17.06
C LYS A 212 10.35 7.12 -16.64
N GLY A 213 9.67 6.77 -15.53
CA GLY A 213 9.78 5.45 -14.94
C GLY A 213 9.10 5.35 -13.59
N LEU A 214 9.72 4.59 -12.71
CA LEU A 214 9.28 4.39 -11.33
C LEU A 214 10.31 4.99 -10.38
N LYS A 215 9.87 5.93 -9.55
CA LYS A 215 10.68 6.55 -8.50
C LYS A 215 10.41 5.85 -7.17
N PHE A 216 11.41 5.10 -6.70
CA PHE A 216 11.38 4.37 -5.44
C PHE A 216 11.85 5.28 -4.31
N PHE A 217 11.20 5.17 -3.15
CA PHE A 217 11.55 5.92 -1.95
C PHE A 217 11.96 4.96 -0.84
N PHE A 218 12.99 5.35 -0.10
CA PHE A 218 13.54 4.57 1.01
C PHE A 218 13.55 5.42 2.27
N ASN A 219 12.92 4.91 3.30
CA ASN A 219 12.93 5.55 4.61
C ASN A 219 14.35 5.64 5.19
N PRO A 220 14.60 6.57 6.12
CA PRO A 220 15.94 6.80 6.68
C PRO A 220 16.61 5.54 7.19
N GLY A 221 17.83 5.29 6.75
CA GLY A 221 18.66 4.14 7.16
C GLY A 221 18.46 2.86 6.35
N ILE A 222 17.58 2.85 5.34
CA ILE A 222 17.36 1.70 4.44
C ILE A 222 18.40 1.71 3.31
N ALA A 223 18.39 2.73 2.45
CA ALA A 223 19.24 2.80 1.26
C ALA A 223 20.48 3.69 1.44
N ALA A 224 20.51 4.48 2.51
CA ALA A 224 21.62 5.36 2.87
C ALA A 224 21.73 5.47 4.39
N ASP A 225 22.73 6.22 4.90
CA ASP A 225 22.81 6.56 6.31
C ASP A 225 21.55 7.29 6.78
N LYS A 226 21.11 7.00 8.02
CA LYS A 226 19.89 7.58 8.58
C LYS A 226 19.91 9.12 8.60
N SER A 227 21.06 9.73 8.71
CA SER A 227 21.23 11.20 8.72
C SER A 227 20.87 11.86 7.37
N LYS A 228 20.77 11.08 6.30
CA LYS A 228 20.38 11.57 4.98
C LYS A 228 18.87 11.70 4.79
N GLY A 229 18.08 11.29 5.81
CA GLY A 229 16.63 11.31 5.71
C GLY A 229 16.10 10.30 4.69
N VAL A 230 14.96 10.62 4.08
CA VAL A 230 14.41 9.83 2.97
C VAL A 230 15.27 10.03 1.73
N VAL A 231 15.62 8.94 1.06
CA VAL A 231 16.32 8.95 -0.23
C VAL A 231 15.47 8.30 -1.30
N SER A 232 15.68 8.67 -2.57
CA SER A 232 14.94 8.11 -3.69
C SER A 232 15.86 7.78 -4.85
N ALA A 233 15.41 6.84 -5.69
CA ALA A 233 16.08 6.49 -6.95
C ALA A 233 15.03 6.15 -8.01
N GLU A 234 15.28 6.50 -9.26
CA GLU A 234 14.35 6.31 -10.37
C GLU A 234 14.89 5.25 -11.35
N ILE A 235 14.04 4.33 -11.75
CA ILE A 235 14.32 3.30 -12.77
C ILE A 235 13.42 3.57 -13.97
N SER A 236 13.99 3.61 -15.15
CA SER A 236 13.27 3.91 -16.39
C SER A 236 12.27 2.81 -16.76
N TYR A 237 11.22 3.17 -17.51
CA TYR A 237 10.29 2.18 -18.09
C TYR A 237 11.01 1.21 -19.03
N ASP A 238 12.05 1.66 -19.76
CA ASP A 238 12.84 0.79 -20.63
C ASP A 238 13.55 -0.32 -19.86
N ASP A 239 14.05 -0.02 -18.67
CA ASP A 239 14.69 -0.99 -17.79
C ASP A 239 13.72 -1.99 -17.18
N LEU A 240 12.45 -1.64 -17.07
CA LEU A 240 11.36 -2.43 -16.49
C LEU A 240 10.32 -2.88 -17.51
N LYS A 241 10.58 -2.72 -18.83
CA LYS A 241 9.59 -2.97 -19.91
C LYS A 241 8.95 -4.37 -19.89
N ASP A 242 9.71 -5.39 -19.47
CA ASP A 242 9.24 -6.77 -19.39
C ASP A 242 8.43 -7.06 -18.12
N TYR A 243 8.44 -6.13 -17.17
CA TYR A 243 7.80 -6.23 -15.85
C TYR A 243 6.67 -5.21 -15.66
N THR A 244 6.61 -4.17 -16.48
CA THR A 244 5.59 -3.12 -16.38
C THR A 244 4.31 -3.59 -17.07
N ALA A 245 3.16 -3.47 -16.38
CA ALA A 245 1.86 -3.75 -16.95
C ALA A 245 1.56 -2.81 -18.13
N LYS A 246 0.92 -3.33 -19.18
CA LYS A 246 0.57 -2.53 -20.38
C LYS A 246 -0.65 -1.63 -20.14
N ASP A 247 -1.46 -1.98 -19.18
CA ASP A 247 -2.79 -1.43 -18.90
C ASP A 247 -2.85 -0.69 -17.54
N ILE A 248 -1.74 -0.08 -17.13
CA ILE A 248 -1.67 0.68 -15.87
C ILE A 248 -2.79 1.74 -15.83
N GLY A 249 -3.58 1.70 -14.75
CA GLY A 249 -4.67 2.66 -14.52
C GLY A 249 -5.94 2.41 -15.33
N SER A 250 -5.96 1.41 -16.23
CA SER A 250 -7.14 1.11 -17.06
C SER A 250 -8.26 0.39 -16.29
N ARG A 251 -7.93 -0.35 -15.20
CA ARG A 251 -8.92 -0.97 -14.33
C ARG A 251 -9.65 0.11 -13.52
N VAL A 252 -10.94 0.20 -13.75
CA VAL A 252 -11.82 1.17 -13.09
C VAL A 252 -12.80 0.43 -12.20
N VAL A 253 -12.85 0.78 -10.91
CA VAL A 253 -13.96 0.42 -10.02
C VAL A 253 -14.96 1.56 -10.05
N ASP A 254 -16.14 1.30 -10.61
CA ASP A 254 -17.23 2.28 -10.69
C ASP A 254 -18.13 2.15 -9.45
N PRO A 255 -18.10 3.11 -8.52
CA PRO A 255 -18.88 3.01 -7.27
C PRO A 255 -20.41 2.96 -7.48
N SER A 256 -20.89 3.33 -8.67
CA SER A 256 -22.33 3.29 -9.02
C SER A 256 -22.80 1.89 -9.43
N LYS A 257 -21.88 0.99 -9.77
CA LYS A 257 -22.20 -0.37 -10.20
C LYS A 257 -22.16 -1.35 -9.03
N PRO A 258 -22.92 -2.46 -9.12
CA PRO A 258 -22.84 -3.49 -8.10
C PRO A 258 -21.45 -4.13 -8.06
N MET A 259 -20.94 -4.41 -6.87
CA MET A 259 -19.61 -4.99 -6.65
C MET A 259 -19.64 -6.08 -5.59
N VAL A 260 -18.78 -7.07 -5.74
CA VAL A 260 -18.67 -8.21 -4.84
C VAL A 260 -17.22 -8.60 -4.63
N ALA A 261 -16.83 -8.92 -3.40
CA ALA A 261 -15.51 -9.45 -3.10
C ALA A 261 -15.58 -10.99 -3.01
N VAL A 262 -14.87 -11.67 -3.89
CA VAL A 262 -14.64 -13.11 -3.80
C VAL A 262 -13.35 -13.32 -3.01
N THR A 263 -13.38 -14.16 -1.99
CA THR A 263 -12.24 -14.37 -1.09
C THR A 263 -11.93 -15.85 -0.92
N TYR A 264 -10.63 -16.15 -0.76
CA TYR A 264 -10.13 -17.51 -0.61
C TYR A 264 -9.22 -17.62 0.61
N ASP A 265 -9.51 -18.57 1.50
CA ASP A 265 -8.75 -18.84 2.71
C ASP A 265 -7.83 -20.07 2.56
N ASP A 266 -6.95 -20.27 3.55
CA ASP A 266 -6.11 -21.45 3.80
C ASP A 266 -4.92 -21.67 2.85
N GLY A 267 -4.74 -20.84 1.84
CA GLY A 267 -3.66 -21.01 0.87
C GLY A 267 -2.25 -20.68 1.42
N PRO A 268 -1.25 -20.70 0.53
CA PRO A 268 -1.36 -21.11 -0.87
C PRO A 268 -1.43 -22.64 -1.05
N GLY A 269 -2.32 -23.09 -1.90
CA GLY A 269 -2.37 -24.45 -2.42
C GLY A 269 -1.69 -24.52 -3.78
N ILE A 270 -0.58 -25.24 -3.93
CA ILE A 270 0.30 -25.13 -5.11
C ILE A 270 -0.45 -25.27 -6.44
N ARG A 271 -1.22 -26.33 -6.60
CA ARG A 271 -1.98 -26.53 -7.84
C ARG A 271 -3.26 -25.70 -7.88
N THR A 272 -4.01 -25.71 -6.81
CA THR A 272 -5.35 -25.12 -6.78
C THR A 272 -5.30 -23.59 -6.80
N THR A 273 -4.38 -22.96 -6.06
CA THR A 273 -4.17 -21.51 -6.14
C THR A 273 -3.64 -21.11 -7.52
N ALA A 274 -2.72 -21.89 -8.12
CA ALA A 274 -2.24 -21.60 -9.48
C ALA A 274 -3.38 -21.62 -10.51
N GLU A 275 -4.29 -22.63 -10.45
CA GLU A 275 -5.47 -22.69 -11.33
C GLU A 275 -6.45 -21.53 -11.11
N LEU A 276 -6.63 -21.06 -9.88
CA LEU A 276 -7.39 -19.84 -9.58
C LEU A 276 -6.76 -18.61 -10.22
N LEU A 277 -5.45 -18.46 -10.10
CA LEU A 277 -4.73 -17.34 -10.70
C LEU A 277 -4.81 -17.34 -12.21
N ASP A 278 -4.74 -18.52 -12.87
CA ASP A 278 -4.99 -18.65 -14.31
C ASP A 278 -6.40 -18.17 -14.70
N LEU A 279 -7.40 -18.48 -13.89
CA LEU A 279 -8.77 -18.02 -14.08
C LEU A 279 -8.89 -16.50 -13.95
N TYR A 280 -8.35 -15.93 -12.85
CA TYR A 280 -8.44 -14.51 -12.59
C TYR A 280 -7.68 -13.66 -13.62
N GLU A 281 -6.53 -14.15 -14.08
CA GLU A 281 -5.75 -13.55 -15.17
C GLU A 281 -6.56 -13.58 -16.49
N LYS A 282 -7.12 -14.73 -16.86
CA LYS A 282 -7.96 -14.89 -18.05
C LYS A 282 -9.18 -13.98 -18.03
N GLU A 283 -9.84 -13.88 -16.90
CA GLU A 283 -11.06 -13.09 -16.75
C GLU A 283 -10.78 -11.59 -16.56
N GLY A 284 -9.54 -11.19 -16.29
CA GLY A 284 -9.13 -9.81 -16.06
C GLY A 284 -9.79 -9.19 -14.82
N VAL A 285 -9.95 -9.97 -13.76
CA VAL A 285 -10.58 -9.57 -12.49
C VAL A 285 -9.68 -9.87 -11.31
N VAL A 286 -10.08 -9.43 -10.14
CA VAL A 286 -9.31 -9.60 -8.90
C VAL A 286 -10.14 -10.25 -7.80
N CYS A 287 -9.45 -10.75 -6.78
CA CYS A 287 -10.02 -11.28 -5.54
C CYS A 287 -9.10 -10.97 -4.35
N THR A 288 -9.45 -11.47 -3.17
CA THR A 288 -8.58 -11.41 -1.98
C THR A 288 -8.25 -12.82 -1.51
N PHE A 289 -6.96 -13.08 -1.30
CA PHE A 289 -6.48 -14.31 -0.68
C PHE A 289 -6.09 -14.04 0.76
N PHE A 290 -6.51 -14.93 1.68
CA PHE A 290 -6.07 -14.92 3.08
C PHE A 290 -5.16 -16.12 3.31
N GLU A 291 -3.86 -15.83 3.34
CA GLU A 291 -2.82 -16.84 3.29
C GLU A 291 -2.34 -17.27 4.69
N VAL A 292 -2.16 -18.57 4.89
CA VAL A 292 -1.58 -19.14 6.12
C VAL A 292 -0.07 -18.98 6.08
N GLY A 293 0.49 -18.20 7.00
CA GLY A 293 1.91 -17.84 6.98
C GLY A 293 2.86 -19.05 6.97
N GLN A 294 2.50 -20.16 7.60
CA GLN A 294 3.26 -21.39 7.58
C GLN A 294 3.29 -22.01 6.18
N ASN A 295 2.19 -21.96 5.45
CA ASN A 295 2.12 -22.44 4.07
C ASN A 295 2.98 -21.55 3.15
N VAL A 296 2.89 -20.24 3.31
CA VAL A 296 3.75 -19.28 2.57
C VAL A 296 5.22 -19.61 2.75
N LYS A 297 5.65 -19.89 3.99
CA LYS A 297 7.05 -20.08 4.32
C LYS A 297 7.59 -21.45 3.92
N TYR A 298 6.81 -22.52 4.09
CA TYR A 298 7.33 -23.89 4.02
C TYR A 298 6.85 -24.69 2.82
N VAL A 299 5.76 -24.25 2.16
CA VAL A 299 5.31 -24.93 0.94
C VAL A 299 6.17 -24.46 -0.24
N GLN A 300 6.85 -25.40 -0.88
CA GLN A 300 7.71 -25.10 -2.02
C GLN A 300 6.89 -24.45 -3.15
N GLY A 301 7.28 -23.26 -3.61
CA GLY A 301 6.56 -22.47 -4.60
C GLY A 301 5.44 -21.58 -4.01
N GLY A 302 5.19 -21.64 -2.69
CA GLY A 302 4.18 -20.81 -2.03
C GLY A 302 4.45 -19.31 -2.21
N ALA A 303 5.70 -18.89 -1.95
CA ALA A 303 6.11 -17.50 -2.12
C ALA A 303 5.92 -16.97 -3.56
N ASP A 304 6.11 -17.82 -4.58
CA ASP A 304 5.96 -17.41 -5.97
C ASP A 304 4.47 -17.26 -6.36
N LEU A 305 3.58 -18.04 -5.73
CA LEU A 305 2.13 -17.85 -5.89
C LEU A 305 1.69 -16.51 -5.31
N LEU A 306 2.14 -16.14 -4.11
CA LEU A 306 1.81 -14.82 -3.52
C LEU A 306 2.30 -13.66 -4.38
N LYS A 307 3.50 -13.76 -4.96
CA LYS A 307 3.98 -12.76 -5.93
C LYS A 307 3.05 -12.66 -7.14
N ARG A 308 2.57 -13.81 -7.64
CA ARG A 308 1.64 -13.85 -8.76
C ARG A 308 0.26 -13.27 -8.38
N GLU A 309 -0.26 -13.56 -7.18
CA GLU A 309 -1.48 -12.92 -6.64
C GLU A 309 -1.40 -11.40 -6.72
N LEU A 310 -0.33 -10.85 -6.14
CA LEU A 310 -0.08 -9.40 -6.18
C LEU A 310 0.12 -8.88 -7.61
N SER A 311 0.81 -9.64 -8.47
CA SER A 311 1.06 -9.22 -9.86
C SER A 311 -0.21 -9.13 -10.71
N LEU A 312 -1.23 -9.88 -10.36
CA LEU A 312 -2.55 -9.82 -11.00
C LEU A 312 -3.46 -8.73 -10.38
N GLY A 313 -2.98 -8.01 -9.38
CA GLY A 313 -3.75 -7.00 -8.66
C GLY A 313 -4.70 -7.58 -7.61
N CYS A 314 -4.57 -8.88 -7.31
CA CYS A 314 -5.28 -9.47 -6.18
C CYS A 314 -4.72 -8.95 -4.86
N GLU A 315 -5.55 -8.93 -3.84
CA GLU A 315 -5.16 -8.53 -2.50
C GLU A 315 -4.70 -9.74 -1.69
N VAL A 316 -3.62 -9.55 -0.92
CA VAL A 316 -3.10 -10.58 -0.01
C VAL A 316 -3.32 -10.13 1.42
N GLY A 317 -4.14 -10.87 2.14
CA GLY A 317 -4.34 -10.83 3.58
C GLY A 317 -3.64 -11.99 4.29
N THR A 318 -3.56 -11.92 5.62
CA THR A 318 -3.05 -13.04 6.41
C THR A 318 -4.17 -13.83 7.09
N HIS A 319 -4.03 -15.17 7.11
CA HIS A 319 -4.94 -16.09 7.82
C HIS A 319 -4.28 -16.71 9.07
N SER A 320 -3.53 -15.90 9.83
CA SER A 320 -2.67 -16.31 10.94
C SER A 320 -1.44 -17.12 10.50
N TRP A 321 -0.61 -17.54 11.49
CA TRP A 321 0.59 -18.31 11.20
C TRP A 321 0.28 -19.78 10.85
N ASN A 322 -0.49 -20.48 11.70
CA ASN A 322 -0.78 -21.90 11.55
C ASN A 322 -2.23 -22.28 11.87
N HIS A 323 -3.15 -21.36 11.62
CA HIS A 323 -4.59 -21.56 11.64
C HIS A 323 -5.20 -21.96 13.00
N PRO A 324 -4.79 -21.40 14.16
CA PRO A 324 -5.46 -21.67 15.43
C PRO A 324 -6.74 -20.84 15.59
N ASP A 325 -7.63 -21.25 16.46
CA ASP A 325 -8.73 -20.40 16.94
C ASP A 325 -8.17 -19.25 17.81
N LEU A 326 -8.06 -18.07 17.22
CA LEU A 326 -7.43 -16.91 17.87
C LEU A 326 -8.17 -16.47 19.15
N SER A 327 -9.46 -16.75 19.26
CA SER A 327 -10.26 -16.38 20.45
C SER A 327 -9.88 -17.17 21.69
N LYS A 328 -9.22 -18.31 21.52
CA LYS A 328 -8.77 -19.20 22.61
C LYS A 328 -7.32 -18.95 23.03
N LEU A 329 -6.63 -18.03 22.37
CA LEU A 329 -5.24 -17.71 22.63
C LEU A 329 -5.09 -16.52 23.58
N SER A 330 -4.00 -16.50 24.32
CA SER A 330 -3.57 -15.30 25.05
C SER A 330 -3.08 -14.21 24.07
N ASP A 331 -3.07 -12.97 24.52
CA ASP A 331 -2.62 -11.83 23.70
C ASP A 331 -1.21 -12.03 23.13
N ASN A 332 -0.31 -12.58 23.92
CA ASN A 332 1.06 -12.89 23.48
C ASN A 332 1.08 -13.95 22.38
N GLN A 333 0.24 -14.97 22.48
CA GLN A 333 0.12 -16.00 21.43
C GLN A 333 -0.53 -15.42 20.17
N VAL A 334 -1.55 -14.56 20.30
CA VAL A 334 -2.15 -13.84 19.15
C VAL A 334 -1.10 -12.95 18.48
N LYS A 335 -0.29 -12.24 19.27
CA LYS A 335 0.81 -11.42 18.75
C LYS A 335 1.87 -12.25 18.01
N GLU A 336 2.18 -13.43 18.51
CA GLU A 336 3.09 -14.36 17.83
C GLU A 336 2.51 -14.82 16.48
N GLN A 337 1.21 -15.17 16.42
CA GLN A 337 0.51 -15.51 15.19
C GLN A 337 0.59 -14.37 14.16
N ALA A 338 0.31 -13.15 14.59
CA ALA A 338 0.37 -11.95 13.75
C ALA A 338 1.80 -11.71 13.23
N THR A 339 2.77 -11.62 14.14
CA THR A 339 4.16 -11.28 13.78
C THR A 339 4.75 -12.30 12.80
N LYS A 340 4.56 -13.60 13.05
CA LYS A 340 5.10 -14.65 12.17
C LYS A 340 4.45 -14.68 10.80
N SER A 341 3.12 -14.50 10.73
CA SER A 341 2.42 -14.56 9.45
C SER A 341 2.67 -13.31 8.60
N ILE A 342 2.67 -12.13 9.21
CA ILE A 342 2.99 -10.87 8.53
C ILE A 342 4.43 -10.92 7.99
N ALA A 343 5.38 -11.37 8.81
CA ALA A 343 6.77 -11.50 8.38
C ALA A 343 6.92 -12.49 7.22
N ALA A 344 6.23 -13.64 7.25
CA ALA A 344 6.31 -14.63 6.16
C ALA A 344 5.80 -14.07 4.82
N ILE A 345 4.69 -13.32 4.84
CA ILE A 345 4.14 -12.68 3.64
C ILE A 345 5.09 -11.60 3.16
N LYS A 346 5.60 -10.76 4.07
CA LYS A 346 6.57 -9.71 3.74
C LYS A 346 7.87 -10.25 3.16
N ASP A 347 8.42 -11.31 3.77
CA ASP A 347 9.64 -11.98 3.29
C ASP A 347 9.44 -12.57 1.88
N ALA A 348 8.24 -13.12 1.61
CA ALA A 348 7.91 -13.71 0.31
C ALA A 348 7.70 -12.66 -0.78
N THR A 349 7.06 -11.52 -0.47
CA THR A 349 6.54 -10.58 -1.47
C THR A 349 7.21 -9.22 -1.47
N GLY A 350 7.93 -8.86 -0.39
CA GLY A 350 8.41 -7.50 -0.13
C GLY A 350 7.33 -6.55 0.40
N GLN A 351 6.09 -7.01 0.61
CA GLN A 351 4.94 -6.20 1.05
C GLN A 351 4.27 -6.83 2.27
N GLU A 352 3.79 -6.01 3.20
CA GLU A 352 2.96 -6.48 4.29
C GLU A 352 1.54 -6.80 3.80
N PRO A 353 0.83 -7.77 4.41
CA PRO A 353 -0.58 -8.00 4.10
C PRO A 353 -1.41 -6.76 4.47
N THR A 354 -2.45 -6.48 3.70
CA THR A 354 -3.31 -5.30 3.89
C THR A 354 -4.41 -5.51 4.91
N CYS A 355 -4.76 -6.78 5.17
CA CYS A 355 -5.83 -7.18 6.08
C CYS A 355 -5.54 -8.56 6.67
N PHE A 356 -6.37 -8.98 7.63
CA PHE A 356 -6.32 -10.36 8.11
C PHE A 356 -7.74 -10.95 8.22
N ARG A 357 -7.84 -12.27 8.16
CA ARG A 357 -9.05 -13.00 8.52
C ARG A 357 -8.71 -13.98 9.65
N ALA A 358 -9.49 -13.93 10.72
CA ALA A 358 -9.30 -14.86 11.82
C ALA A 358 -9.82 -16.26 11.43
N PRO A 359 -9.03 -17.34 11.62
CA PRO A 359 -9.52 -18.69 11.44
C PRO A 359 -10.86 -18.91 12.16
N TYR A 360 -11.74 -19.70 11.54
CA TYR A 360 -13.10 -19.99 12.06
C TYR A 360 -14.00 -18.77 12.24
N GLY A 361 -13.63 -17.59 11.71
CA GLY A 361 -14.34 -16.34 11.95
C GLY A 361 -14.25 -15.82 13.39
N SER A 362 -13.30 -16.31 14.18
CA SER A 362 -13.17 -16.04 15.62
C SER A 362 -12.47 -14.71 15.95
N GLY A 363 -12.54 -13.72 15.03
CA GLY A 363 -11.95 -12.39 15.19
C GLY A 363 -12.78 -11.45 16.07
N ASN A 364 -12.12 -10.40 16.55
CA ASN A 364 -12.73 -9.27 17.25
C ASN A 364 -11.82 -8.03 17.19
N ASN A 365 -12.30 -6.88 17.67
CA ASN A 365 -11.55 -5.63 17.66
C ASN A 365 -10.21 -5.68 18.43
N LYS A 366 -10.13 -6.47 19.51
CA LYS A 366 -8.88 -6.64 20.27
C LYS A 366 -7.82 -7.37 19.43
N ILE A 367 -8.23 -8.45 18.76
CA ILE A 367 -7.36 -9.21 17.85
C ILE A 367 -6.91 -8.33 16.68
N SER A 368 -7.83 -7.56 16.08
CA SER A 368 -7.49 -6.60 15.00
C SER A 368 -6.44 -5.58 15.43
N LYS A 369 -6.55 -5.04 16.64
CA LYS A 369 -5.54 -4.13 17.19
C LYS A 369 -4.19 -4.81 17.40
N ILE A 370 -4.16 -6.08 17.80
CA ILE A 370 -2.91 -6.83 17.98
C ILE A 370 -2.24 -7.12 16.62
N PHE A 371 -3.03 -7.45 15.60
CA PHE A 371 -2.51 -7.60 14.23
C PHE A 371 -2.07 -6.26 13.62
N GLY A 372 -2.64 -5.13 14.08
CA GLY A 372 -2.45 -3.83 13.46
C GLY A 372 -3.11 -3.72 12.07
N LEU A 373 -4.03 -4.63 11.75
CA LEU A 373 -4.66 -4.78 10.44
C LEU A 373 -6.19 -4.81 10.54
N PRO A 374 -6.91 -4.38 9.48
CA PRO A 374 -8.34 -4.63 9.35
C PRO A 374 -8.65 -6.12 9.43
N GLY A 375 -9.54 -6.50 10.34
CA GLY A 375 -10.04 -7.88 10.44
C GLY A 375 -11.27 -8.07 9.56
N ILE A 376 -11.19 -8.89 8.54
CA ILE A 376 -12.24 -9.09 7.54
C ILE A 376 -12.92 -10.45 7.72
N ASN A 377 -14.22 -10.45 7.89
CA ASN A 377 -15.02 -11.68 7.88
C ASN A 377 -15.73 -11.86 6.50
N TRP A 378 -16.78 -12.65 6.42
CA TRP A 378 -17.58 -12.90 5.23
C TRP A 378 -19.07 -12.66 5.49
N THR A 379 -19.80 -12.48 4.42
CA THR A 379 -21.28 -12.36 4.46
C THR A 379 -21.98 -13.52 3.76
N VAL A 380 -21.27 -14.22 2.87
CA VAL A 380 -21.74 -15.40 2.16
C VAL A 380 -20.79 -16.55 2.42
N ASP A 381 -21.20 -17.52 3.23
CA ASP A 381 -20.50 -18.79 3.42
C ASP A 381 -20.97 -19.78 2.38
N THR A 382 -20.09 -20.21 1.50
CA THR A 382 -20.40 -21.20 0.44
C THR A 382 -20.50 -22.62 0.97
N LEU A 383 -19.99 -22.86 2.19
CA LEU A 383 -19.84 -24.19 2.80
C LEU A 383 -18.99 -25.15 1.93
N ASP A 384 -18.06 -24.62 1.14
CA ASP A 384 -17.17 -25.42 0.30
C ASP A 384 -16.28 -26.37 1.11
N TRP A 385 -15.81 -25.89 2.26
CA TRP A 385 -15.05 -26.66 3.26
C TRP A 385 -15.79 -27.88 3.78
N LYS A 386 -17.14 -27.84 3.80
CA LYS A 386 -18.00 -28.90 4.28
C LYS A 386 -18.49 -29.80 3.15
N THR A 387 -19.03 -29.22 2.11
CA THR A 387 -19.67 -29.97 1.01
C THR A 387 -18.65 -30.60 0.07
N LYS A 388 -17.52 -29.90 -0.18
CA LYS A 388 -16.51 -30.26 -1.19
C LYS A 388 -17.15 -30.70 -2.51
N ASN A 389 -18.20 -29.98 -2.92
CA ASN A 389 -18.99 -30.25 -4.09
C ASN A 389 -19.21 -28.98 -4.91
N LYS A 390 -18.73 -28.98 -6.15
CA LYS A 390 -18.83 -27.86 -7.09
C LYS A 390 -20.27 -27.33 -7.22
N ASP A 391 -21.22 -28.23 -7.50
CA ASP A 391 -22.57 -27.82 -7.82
C ASP A 391 -23.31 -27.23 -6.60
N ALA A 392 -23.00 -27.76 -5.40
CA ALA A 392 -23.52 -27.19 -4.14
C ALA A 392 -22.98 -25.76 -3.91
N ILE A 393 -21.70 -25.53 -4.17
CA ILE A 393 -21.07 -24.20 -4.05
C ILE A 393 -21.71 -23.21 -5.05
N VAL A 394 -21.81 -23.61 -6.31
CA VAL A 394 -22.44 -22.80 -7.38
C VAL A 394 -23.90 -22.48 -7.05
N SER A 395 -24.68 -23.49 -6.68
CA SER A 395 -26.09 -23.33 -6.31
C SER A 395 -26.25 -22.40 -5.11
N LYS A 396 -25.37 -22.50 -4.10
CA LYS A 396 -25.39 -21.62 -2.93
C LYS A 396 -25.21 -20.17 -3.32
N ILE A 397 -24.20 -19.85 -4.14
CA ILE A 397 -23.95 -18.46 -4.56
C ILE A 397 -25.08 -17.94 -5.45
N LYS A 398 -25.53 -18.75 -6.44
CA LYS A 398 -26.62 -18.35 -7.33
C LYS A 398 -27.99 -18.25 -6.67
N SER A 399 -28.14 -18.76 -5.43
CA SER A 399 -29.39 -18.63 -4.67
C SER A 399 -29.61 -17.24 -4.08
N PHE A 400 -28.58 -16.39 -4.04
CA PHE A 400 -28.73 -15.02 -3.54
C PHE A 400 -29.32 -14.13 -4.64
N SER A 401 -30.38 -13.42 -4.30
CA SER A 401 -31.01 -12.46 -5.22
C SER A 401 -30.14 -11.21 -5.46
N ASN A 402 -29.28 -10.85 -4.52
CA ASN A 402 -28.37 -9.72 -4.59
C ASN A 402 -27.07 -10.04 -3.86
N LEU A 403 -25.95 -9.89 -4.57
CA LEU A 403 -24.59 -10.06 -4.06
C LEU A 403 -23.85 -8.72 -3.95
N ASP A 404 -24.49 -7.59 -4.24
CA ASP A 404 -23.87 -6.28 -4.15
C ASP A 404 -23.44 -5.96 -2.71
N GLY A 405 -22.17 -5.63 -2.55
CA GLY A 405 -21.55 -5.38 -1.25
C GLY A 405 -21.22 -6.64 -0.43
N GLN A 406 -21.37 -7.83 -1.00
CA GLN A 406 -21.11 -9.07 -0.28
C GLN A 406 -19.65 -9.51 -0.36
N VAL A 407 -19.21 -10.21 0.71
CA VAL A 407 -17.91 -10.89 0.79
C VAL A 407 -18.17 -12.40 0.79
N ILE A 408 -17.74 -13.08 -0.27
CA ILE A 408 -17.94 -14.51 -0.46
C ILE A 408 -16.73 -15.26 0.07
N LEU A 409 -16.96 -16.21 0.99
CA LEU A 409 -15.95 -17.13 1.51
C LEU A 409 -15.86 -18.38 0.63
N MET A 410 -14.67 -18.68 0.17
CA MET A 410 -14.22 -19.98 -0.36
C MET A 410 -12.82 -20.29 0.17
N HIS A 411 -12.27 -21.45 -0.21
CA HIS A 411 -10.93 -21.85 0.18
C HIS A 411 -10.10 -22.25 -1.05
N SER A 412 -8.91 -21.71 -1.16
CA SER A 412 -8.02 -21.92 -2.33
C SER A 412 -7.42 -23.33 -2.40
N ILE A 413 -7.50 -24.09 -1.32
CA ILE A 413 -6.91 -25.42 -1.20
C ILE A 413 -7.83 -26.56 -1.71
N TYR A 414 -9.08 -26.29 -2.05
CA TYR A 414 -10.02 -27.32 -2.48
C TYR A 414 -10.29 -27.26 -4.00
N ALA A 415 -10.04 -28.37 -4.69
CA ALA A 415 -10.33 -28.47 -6.12
C ALA A 415 -11.81 -28.19 -6.48
N PRO A 416 -12.84 -28.62 -5.71
CA PRO A 416 -14.22 -28.21 -5.98
C PRO A 416 -14.48 -26.71 -5.91
N SER A 417 -13.76 -25.96 -5.06
CA SER A 417 -13.84 -24.49 -4.99
C SER A 417 -13.27 -23.86 -6.26
N VAL A 418 -12.15 -24.37 -6.76
CA VAL A 418 -11.57 -23.95 -8.05
C VAL A 418 -12.54 -24.20 -9.19
N GLU A 419 -13.11 -25.41 -9.29
CA GLU A 419 -14.07 -25.74 -10.34
C GLU A 419 -15.34 -24.91 -10.26
N ALA A 420 -15.82 -24.61 -9.04
CA ALA A 420 -16.93 -23.69 -8.83
C ALA A 420 -16.60 -22.27 -9.29
N SER A 421 -15.38 -21.79 -8.99
CA SER A 421 -14.92 -20.47 -9.39
C SER A 421 -14.87 -20.29 -10.91
N LYS A 422 -14.50 -21.33 -11.66
CA LYS A 422 -14.51 -21.31 -13.14
C LYS A 422 -15.91 -21.04 -13.72
N GLU A 423 -16.97 -21.33 -12.98
CA GLU A 423 -18.35 -21.03 -13.35
C GLU A 423 -18.85 -19.70 -12.75
N ILE A 424 -18.52 -19.44 -11.49
CA ILE A 424 -19.06 -18.31 -10.72
C ILE A 424 -18.43 -16.98 -11.17
N VAL A 425 -17.15 -16.94 -11.44
CA VAL A 425 -16.44 -15.70 -11.81
C VAL A 425 -16.99 -15.12 -13.13
N PRO A 426 -17.10 -15.89 -14.23
CA PRO A 426 -17.72 -15.39 -15.45
C PRO A 426 -19.20 -15.03 -15.25
N TRP A 427 -19.97 -15.83 -14.46
CA TRP A 427 -21.36 -15.56 -14.17
C TRP A 427 -21.57 -14.24 -13.41
N LEU A 428 -20.74 -13.92 -12.43
CA LEU A 428 -20.79 -12.63 -11.71
C LEU A 428 -20.57 -11.46 -12.67
N LYS A 429 -19.60 -11.59 -13.57
CA LYS A 429 -19.35 -10.58 -14.63
C LYS A 429 -20.55 -10.40 -15.56
N GLU A 430 -21.14 -11.51 -16.03
CA GLU A 430 -22.34 -11.50 -16.88
C GLU A 430 -23.52 -10.82 -16.18
N LYS A 431 -23.67 -10.99 -14.86
CA LYS A 431 -24.66 -10.31 -14.03
C LYS A 431 -24.35 -8.84 -13.77
N GLY A 432 -23.24 -8.32 -14.26
CA GLY A 432 -22.82 -6.93 -14.13
C GLY A 432 -22.12 -6.59 -12.82
N TYR A 433 -21.76 -7.58 -12.01
CA TYR A 433 -20.96 -7.35 -10.82
C TYR A 433 -19.51 -7.05 -11.17
N GLN A 434 -18.95 -6.03 -10.53
CA GLN A 434 -17.52 -5.82 -10.50
C GLN A 434 -16.92 -6.71 -9.41
N LEU A 435 -15.96 -7.57 -9.77
CA LEU A 435 -15.18 -8.31 -8.79
C LEU A 435 -14.07 -7.39 -8.26
N VAL A 436 -14.10 -7.16 -6.97
CA VAL A 436 -13.21 -6.23 -6.27
C VAL A 436 -12.50 -6.92 -5.11
N THR A 437 -11.40 -6.34 -4.64
CA THR A 437 -10.76 -6.77 -3.40
C THR A 437 -11.59 -6.34 -2.19
N VAL A 438 -11.32 -6.89 -1.00
CA VAL A 438 -12.05 -6.46 0.21
C VAL A 438 -11.73 -5.03 0.60
N SER A 439 -10.50 -4.57 0.37
CA SER A 439 -10.13 -3.16 0.59
C SER A 439 -10.85 -2.23 -0.37
N GLU A 440 -10.95 -2.58 -1.65
CA GLU A 440 -11.74 -1.83 -2.63
C GLU A 440 -13.23 -1.84 -2.27
N LEU A 441 -13.77 -2.96 -1.81
CA LEU A 441 -15.17 -3.04 -1.37
C LEU A 441 -15.44 -2.09 -0.20
N LEU A 442 -14.57 -2.07 0.80
CA LEU A 442 -14.67 -1.13 1.92
C LEU A 442 -14.62 0.32 1.43
N GLU A 443 -13.66 0.66 0.58
CA GLU A 443 -13.44 2.01 0.09
C GLU A 443 -14.59 2.49 -0.81
N TYR A 444 -14.89 1.72 -1.86
CA TYR A 444 -15.81 2.20 -2.91
C TYR A 444 -17.28 1.97 -2.61
N LYS A 445 -17.62 0.86 -1.96
CA LYS A 445 -19.02 0.57 -1.61
C LYS A 445 -19.42 1.20 -0.28
N TYR A 446 -18.58 1.01 0.74
CA TYR A 446 -18.94 1.39 2.11
C TYR A 446 -18.39 2.75 2.53
N LYS A 447 -17.52 3.38 1.72
CA LYS A 447 -16.87 4.67 2.01
C LYS A 447 -16.08 4.63 3.34
N GLU A 448 -15.53 3.44 3.66
CA GLU A 448 -14.74 3.20 4.86
C GLU A 448 -13.27 3.09 4.48
N THR A 449 -12.41 3.81 5.19
CA THR A 449 -10.97 3.56 5.13
C THR A 449 -10.66 2.32 5.96
N PRO A 450 -9.95 1.33 5.41
CA PRO A 450 -9.53 0.16 6.20
C PRO A 450 -8.76 0.58 7.45
N LYS A 451 -9.27 0.21 8.63
CA LYS A 451 -8.67 0.49 9.94
C LYS A 451 -8.43 -0.82 10.69
N PRO A 452 -7.52 -0.89 11.68
CA PRO A 452 -7.30 -2.10 12.49
C PRO A 452 -8.47 -2.32 13.48
N ILE A 453 -9.68 -2.46 12.93
CA ILE A 453 -10.91 -2.89 13.59
C ILE A 453 -11.46 -4.14 12.90
N TYR A 454 -12.36 -4.85 13.56
CA TYR A 454 -12.96 -6.06 13.02
C TYR A 454 -14.24 -5.74 12.25
N TYR A 455 -14.19 -5.93 10.94
CA TYR A 455 -15.32 -5.81 10.02
C TYR A 455 -16.09 -7.13 9.91
N GLY A 456 -16.52 -7.70 11.04
CA GLY A 456 -17.22 -8.97 11.10
C GLY A 456 -18.56 -8.95 10.38
N TYR A 457 -19.64 -9.20 11.10
CA TYR A 457 -21.01 -9.10 10.55
C TYR A 457 -21.41 -7.67 10.15
N THR A 458 -20.51 -6.72 10.22
CA THR A 458 -20.72 -5.29 10.00
C THR A 458 -20.98 -4.95 8.54
N PHE A 459 -20.56 -5.78 7.58
CA PHE A 459 -20.93 -5.58 6.17
C PHE A 459 -22.46 -5.56 5.97
N THR A 460 -23.21 -6.34 6.75
CA THR A 460 -24.68 -6.31 6.76
C THR A 460 -25.23 -5.04 7.42
N ASN A 461 -24.57 -4.52 8.44
CA ASN A 461 -24.99 -3.29 9.13
C ASN A 461 -24.65 -2.01 8.36
N LEU A 462 -23.56 -2.03 7.56
CA LEU A 462 -23.20 -0.92 6.68
C LEU A 462 -24.20 -0.79 5.52
N ASN A 463 -24.68 -1.90 4.97
CA ASN A 463 -25.78 -1.90 3.98
C ASN A 463 -27.08 -1.29 4.53
N ASN A 464 -27.40 -1.49 5.81
CA ASN A 464 -28.58 -0.89 6.44
C ASN A 464 -28.43 0.62 6.73
N LYS A 465 -27.20 1.12 6.91
CA LYS A 465 -26.95 2.57 7.04
C LYS A 465 -27.09 3.32 5.71
N SER A 466 -26.69 2.70 4.59
CA SER A 466 -26.82 3.33 3.27
C SER A 466 -28.26 3.43 2.78
N SER A 467 -29.17 2.57 3.25
CA SER A 467 -30.61 2.62 2.94
C SER A 467 -31.39 3.63 3.81
N ASN A 468 -30.84 4.03 4.96
CA ASN A 468 -31.48 4.99 5.88
C ASN A 468 -31.01 6.44 5.72
N SER A 469 -30.09 6.72 4.80
CA SER A 469 -29.60 8.10 4.51
C SER A 469 -30.28 8.76 3.30
N VAL A 470 -31.38 8.17 2.79
CA VAL A 470 -32.23 8.74 1.74
C VAL A 470 -33.66 8.85 2.28
N ASN A 471 -33.84 9.64 3.32
CA ASN A 471 -35.12 10.25 3.69
C ASN A 471 -34.86 11.64 4.27
#